data_86f7e5ed83c3d0d6746ad243351fcb50
#
_entry.id   86f7e5ed83c3d0d6746ad243351fcb50
#
_cell.length_a   1.000
_cell.length_b   1.000
_cell.length_c   1.000
_cell.angle_alpha   90.00
_cell.angle_beta   90.00
_cell.angle_gamma   90.00
#
_symmetry.space_group_name_H-M   'P 1'
#
loop_
_entity.id
_entity.type
_entity.pdbx_description
1 polymer ?
#
loop_
_entity_poly.entity_id
_entity_poly.type
_entity_poly.pdbx_seq_one_letter_code
_entity_poly.pdbx_strand_id
1 'polypeptide(L)'
;MKNIVFDMGNVLTKYKLSDYIGTYTEDEAQAALLKNQVCASVEWICMDRGTMTDEEAVRSICKRIPQSEWELVERFVREFRMKQEPNPPMEALLGELKEQGYHLFLMSNTSHRFRAFSKNIPSVGYMDGIWISCECGYLKPEREAYVDFFRKMKI
;
A
#
# COMPACT_ATOMS: atom_id res chain seq x y z
N MET A 1 -20.48 -19.13 -9.27
CA MET A 1 -19.17 -18.77 -8.68
C MET A 1 -19.36 -17.47 -7.91
N LYS A 2 -18.80 -17.38 -6.70
CA LYS A 2 -18.91 -16.17 -5.86
C LYS A 2 -17.52 -15.54 -5.74
N ASN A 3 -17.40 -14.28 -6.06
CA ASN A 3 -16.14 -13.53 -6.01
C ASN A 3 -16.17 -12.55 -4.85
N ILE A 4 -15.09 -12.47 -4.08
CA ILE A 4 -14.92 -11.49 -3.00
C ILE A 4 -13.66 -10.69 -3.28
N VAL A 5 -13.75 -9.37 -3.18
CA VAL A 5 -12.64 -8.46 -3.39
C VAL A 5 -12.25 -7.81 -2.05
N PHE A 6 -10.99 -7.94 -1.69
CA PHE A 6 -10.43 -7.40 -0.45
C PHE A 6 -9.56 -6.18 -0.73
N ASP A 7 -9.58 -5.22 0.19
CA ASP A 7 -8.51 -4.22 0.31
C ASP A 7 -7.37 -4.80 1.15
N MET A 8 -6.22 -4.12 1.16
CA MET A 8 -5.04 -4.56 1.91
C MET A 8 -4.96 -3.90 3.29
N GLY A 9 -4.87 -2.57 3.33
CA GLY A 9 -4.65 -1.84 4.56
C GLY A 9 -5.85 -1.87 5.51
N ASN A 10 -5.64 -2.24 6.77
CA ASN A 10 -6.70 -2.45 7.79
C ASN A 10 -7.73 -3.54 7.43
N VAL A 11 -7.45 -4.35 6.41
CA VAL A 11 -8.22 -5.55 6.07
C VAL A 11 -7.31 -6.76 6.17
N LEU A 12 -6.41 -6.96 5.21
CA LEU A 12 -5.48 -8.10 5.22
C LEU A 12 -4.28 -7.89 6.14
N THR A 13 -3.91 -6.64 6.39
CA THR A 13 -2.83 -6.27 7.30
C THR A 13 -3.33 -5.20 8.27
N LYS A 14 -2.84 -5.23 9.49
CA LYS A 14 -3.03 -4.11 10.41
C LYS A 14 -2.19 -2.93 9.96
N TYR A 15 -2.79 -1.75 9.94
CA TYR A 15 -2.12 -0.55 9.51
C TYR A 15 -2.65 0.66 10.26
N LYS A 16 -1.77 1.32 11.02
CA LYS A 16 -2.03 2.61 11.63
C LYS A 16 -0.84 3.51 11.36
N LEU A 17 -1.07 4.57 10.59
CA LEU A 17 0.00 5.44 10.08
C LEU A 17 0.85 6.03 11.22
N SER A 18 0.22 6.46 12.33
CA SER A 18 0.94 7.03 13.49
C SER A 18 1.93 6.03 14.09
N ASP A 19 1.52 4.77 14.25
CA ASP A 19 2.36 3.75 14.85
C ASP A 19 3.52 3.43 13.90
N TYR A 20 3.22 3.42 12.59
CA TYR A 20 4.24 3.22 11.57
C TYR A 20 5.28 4.36 11.54
N ILE A 21 4.82 5.62 11.57
CA ILE A 21 5.72 6.80 11.67
C ILE A 21 6.56 6.72 12.94
N GLY A 22 5.98 6.32 14.08
CA GLY A 22 6.69 6.16 15.35
C GLY A 22 7.85 5.15 15.31
N THR A 23 7.90 4.25 14.33
CA THR A 23 9.08 3.36 14.15
C THR A 23 10.29 4.08 13.53
N TYR A 24 10.10 5.28 12.97
CA TYR A 24 11.16 6.07 12.33
C TYR A 24 11.66 7.24 13.20
N THR A 25 10.78 7.80 14.01
CA THR A 25 11.11 8.94 14.88
C THR A 25 10.17 9.04 16.07
N GLU A 26 10.70 9.47 17.20
CA GLU A 26 9.93 9.86 18.40
C GLU A 26 9.71 11.38 18.47
N ASP A 27 10.37 12.15 17.59
CA ASP A 27 10.23 13.61 17.51
C ASP A 27 8.90 13.99 16.86
N GLU A 28 8.08 14.79 17.56
CA GLU A 28 6.75 15.18 17.09
C GLU A 28 6.79 16.05 15.82
N ALA A 29 7.81 16.90 15.66
CA ALA A 29 7.95 17.75 14.48
C ALA A 29 8.31 16.90 13.26
N GLN A 30 9.22 15.93 13.41
CA GLN A 30 9.56 14.96 12.37
C GLN A 30 8.37 14.06 12.02
N ALA A 31 7.61 13.59 13.02
CA ALA A 31 6.40 12.81 12.79
C ALA A 31 5.34 13.60 12.00
N ALA A 32 5.14 14.87 12.36
CA ALA A 32 4.25 15.78 11.62
C ALA A 32 4.76 16.03 10.18
N LEU A 33 6.07 16.17 9.99
CA LEU A 33 6.69 16.33 8.67
C LEU A 33 6.42 15.08 7.81
N LEU A 34 6.70 13.88 8.30
CA LEU A 34 6.44 12.64 7.57
C LEU A 34 4.97 12.50 7.20
N LYS A 35 4.06 12.79 8.14
CA LYS A 35 2.63 12.72 7.89
C LYS A 35 2.18 13.72 6.81
N ASN A 36 2.60 14.99 6.92
CA ASN A 36 2.05 16.07 6.12
C ASN A 36 2.81 16.28 4.79
N GLN A 37 4.15 16.13 4.80
CA GLN A 37 4.99 16.42 3.63
C GLN A 37 5.29 15.17 2.80
N VAL A 38 5.10 13.97 3.38
CA VAL A 38 5.34 12.71 2.67
C VAL A 38 4.01 11.99 2.44
N CYS A 39 3.36 11.48 3.49
CA CYS A 39 2.18 10.61 3.34
C CYS A 39 0.96 11.32 2.75
N ALA A 40 0.78 12.62 3.01
CA ALA A 40 -0.32 13.42 2.47
C ALA A 40 0.06 14.18 1.20
N SER A 41 1.18 13.87 0.58
CA SER A 41 1.69 14.60 -0.59
C SER A 41 1.14 14.09 -1.92
N VAL A 42 1.20 14.93 -2.94
CA VAL A 42 0.91 14.54 -4.32
C VAL A 42 1.89 13.49 -4.83
N GLU A 43 3.13 13.53 -4.39
CA GLU A 43 4.15 12.54 -4.72
C GLU A 43 3.74 11.14 -4.25
N TRP A 44 3.14 11.04 -3.06
CA TRP A 44 2.62 9.77 -2.55
C TRP A 44 1.54 9.21 -3.46
N ILE A 45 0.60 10.06 -3.88
CA ILE A 45 -0.45 9.70 -4.82
C ILE A 45 0.15 9.27 -6.17
N CYS A 46 1.18 9.97 -6.66
CA CYS A 46 1.88 9.62 -7.90
C CYS A 46 2.63 8.28 -7.81
N MET A 47 3.25 7.97 -6.66
CA MET A 47 3.87 6.65 -6.43
C MET A 47 2.82 5.54 -6.43
N ASP A 48 1.67 5.74 -5.76
CA ASP A 48 0.58 4.76 -5.74
C ASP A 48 -0.11 4.63 -7.11
N ARG A 49 -0.06 5.67 -7.95
CA ARG A 49 -0.52 5.62 -9.33
C ARG A 49 0.52 4.98 -10.27
N GLY A 50 1.77 4.88 -9.87
CA GLY A 50 2.87 4.38 -10.70
C GLY A 50 3.42 5.39 -11.71
N THR A 51 3.13 6.69 -11.54
CA THR A 51 3.61 7.78 -12.40
C THR A 51 4.87 8.48 -11.88
N MET A 52 5.34 8.06 -10.70
CA MET A 52 6.55 8.59 -10.06
C MET A 52 7.28 7.48 -9.33
N THR A 53 8.60 7.43 -9.44
CA THR A 53 9.44 6.52 -8.68
C THR A 53 9.67 7.03 -7.25
N ASP A 54 10.13 6.15 -6.35
CA ASP A 54 10.48 6.52 -4.98
C ASP A 54 11.58 7.61 -4.96
N GLU A 55 12.59 7.49 -5.83
CA GLU A 55 13.70 8.44 -5.93
C GLU A 55 13.23 9.82 -6.45
N GLU A 56 12.31 9.85 -7.41
CA GLU A 56 11.72 11.08 -7.91
C GLU A 56 10.87 11.77 -6.83
N ALA A 57 10.09 10.99 -6.08
CA ALA A 57 9.28 11.47 -4.97
C ALA A 57 10.16 12.07 -3.88
N VAL A 58 11.21 11.37 -3.44
CA VAL A 58 12.17 11.88 -2.46
C VAL A 58 12.81 13.18 -2.92
N ARG A 59 13.33 13.23 -4.17
CA ARG A 59 13.93 14.46 -4.72
C ARG A 59 12.93 15.63 -4.77
N SER A 60 11.67 15.37 -5.06
CA SER A 60 10.63 16.40 -5.08
C SER A 60 10.29 16.90 -3.68
N ILE A 61 10.10 16.00 -2.72
CA ILE A 61 9.80 16.31 -1.33
C ILE A 61 10.94 17.11 -0.69
N CYS A 62 12.18 16.70 -0.89
CA CYS A 62 13.37 17.33 -0.33
C CYS A 62 13.56 18.80 -0.76
N LYS A 63 12.98 19.24 -1.88
CA LYS A 63 13.04 20.65 -2.30
C LYS A 63 12.28 21.61 -1.39
N ARG A 64 11.35 21.12 -0.55
CA ARG A 64 10.47 21.95 0.29
C ARG A 64 10.63 21.73 1.79
N ILE A 65 11.59 20.89 2.19
CA ILE A 65 11.88 20.57 3.59
C ILE A 65 13.33 20.91 3.94
N PRO A 66 13.67 21.11 5.24
CA PRO A 66 15.04 21.32 5.67
C PRO A 66 15.95 20.16 5.28
N GLN A 67 17.20 20.47 4.93
CA GLN A 67 18.20 19.47 4.55
C GLN A 67 18.48 18.45 5.66
N SER A 68 18.37 18.85 6.93
CA SER A 68 18.51 17.97 8.09
C SER A 68 17.53 16.78 8.09
N GLU A 69 16.40 16.90 7.37
CA GLU A 69 15.34 15.90 7.36
C GLU A 69 15.39 14.98 6.13
N TRP A 70 16.30 15.21 5.20
CA TRP A 70 16.36 14.45 3.95
C TRP A 70 16.60 12.95 4.16
N GLU A 71 17.54 12.60 5.05
CA GLU A 71 17.85 11.21 5.35
C GLU A 71 16.64 10.47 5.95
N LEU A 72 15.92 11.13 6.85
CA LEU A 72 14.70 10.59 7.45
C LEU A 72 13.64 10.30 6.37
N VAL A 73 13.40 11.26 5.48
CA VAL A 73 12.41 11.13 4.39
C VAL A 73 12.82 10.03 3.42
N GLU A 74 14.08 9.99 2.99
CA GLU A 74 14.59 8.96 2.09
C GLU A 74 14.42 7.56 2.68
N ARG A 75 14.83 7.38 3.95
CA ARG A 75 14.67 6.11 4.66
C ARG A 75 13.19 5.73 4.78
N PHE A 76 12.34 6.67 5.19
CA PHE A 76 10.90 6.43 5.34
C PHE A 76 10.25 6.00 4.02
N VAL A 77 10.49 6.70 2.91
CA VAL A 77 9.91 6.37 1.61
C VAL A 77 10.39 5.00 1.14
N ARG A 78 11.69 4.71 1.26
CA ARG A 78 12.30 3.45 0.78
C ARG A 78 11.81 2.24 1.57
N GLU A 79 11.67 2.38 2.89
CA GLU A 79 11.38 1.25 3.79
C GLU A 79 9.88 1.12 4.11
N PHE A 80 9.06 2.07 3.65
CA PHE A 80 7.64 2.08 3.98
C PHE A 80 6.96 0.76 3.63
N ARG A 81 6.27 0.21 4.64
CA ARG A 81 5.55 -1.08 4.56
C ARG A 81 6.41 -2.32 4.30
N MET A 82 7.74 -2.24 4.35
CA MET A 82 8.58 -3.44 4.24
C MET A 82 8.34 -4.42 5.41
N LYS A 83 7.91 -3.92 6.58
CA LYS A 83 7.44 -4.71 7.72
C LYS A 83 5.92 -4.58 7.80
N GLN A 84 5.20 -5.63 7.41
CA GLN A 84 3.74 -5.68 7.52
C GLN A 84 3.35 -6.46 8.78
N GLU A 85 2.34 -5.98 9.50
CA GLU A 85 1.72 -6.72 10.58
C GLU A 85 0.53 -7.52 10.02
N PRO A 86 0.59 -8.88 10.05
CA PRO A 86 -0.51 -9.72 9.61
C PRO A 86 -1.78 -9.46 10.41
N ASN A 87 -2.92 -9.80 9.83
CA ASN A 87 -4.22 -9.82 10.52
C ASN A 87 -4.71 -11.27 10.64
N PRO A 88 -4.32 -12.02 11.69
CA PRO A 88 -4.61 -13.45 11.80
C PRO A 88 -6.10 -13.82 11.69
N PRO A 89 -7.07 -13.05 12.26
CA PRO A 89 -8.49 -13.34 12.05
C PRO A 89 -8.90 -13.29 10.58
N MET A 90 -8.32 -12.40 9.79
CA MET A 90 -8.59 -12.34 8.34
C MET A 90 -7.98 -13.53 7.61
N GLU A 91 -6.78 -13.95 7.98
CA GLU A 91 -6.14 -15.12 7.38
C GLU A 91 -6.97 -16.37 7.59
N ALA A 92 -7.50 -16.59 8.81
CA ALA A 92 -8.41 -17.70 9.10
C ALA A 92 -9.69 -17.63 8.22
N LEU A 93 -10.32 -16.45 8.14
CA LEU A 93 -11.50 -16.24 7.30
C LEU A 93 -11.23 -16.54 5.82
N LEU A 94 -10.07 -16.13 5.29
CA LEU A 94 -9.71 -16.40 3.89
C LEU A 94 -9.59 -17.91 3.63
N GLY A 95 -9.03 -18.67 4.56
CA GLY A 95 -8.98 -20.13 4.49
C GLY A 95 -10.39 -20.74 4.40
N GLU A 96 -11.28 -20.36 5.33
CA GLU A 96 -12.67 -20.82 5.32
C GLU A 96 -13.42 -20.48 4.03
N LEU A 97 -13.22 -19.26 3.50
CA LEU A 97 -13.84 -18.84 2.24
C LEU A 97 -13.33 -19.67 1.05
N LYS A 98 -12.03 -20.00 1.02
CA LYS A 98 -11.46 -20.87 -0.02
C LYS A 98 -12.07 -22.28 0.04
N GLU A 99 -12.21 -22.85 1.24
CA GLU A 99 -12.85 -24.16 1.43
C GLU A 99 -14.31 -24.18 0.99
N GLN A 100 -15.01 -23.03 1.13
CA GLN A 100 -16.38 -22.85 0.65
C GLN A 100 -16.48 -22.56 -0.87
N GLY A 101 -15.36 -22.55 -1.59
CA GLY A 101 -15.30 -22.37 -3.05
C GLY A 101 -15.44 -20.94 -3.53
N TYR A 102 -15.15 -19.94 -2.69
CA TYR A 102 -15.07 -18.56 -3.13
C TYR A 102 -13.78 -18.26 -3.90
N HIS A 103 -13.88 -17.40 -4.91
CA HIS A 103 -12.72 -16.77 -5.53
C HIS A 103 -12.40 -15.45 -4.81
N LEU A 104 -11.13 -15.30 -4.41
CA LEU A 104 -10.67 -14.18 -3.59
C LEU A 104 -9.72 -13.31 -4.40
N PHE A 105 -9.95 -12.01 -4.40
CA PHE A 105 -9.16 -11.05 -5.14
C PHE A 105 -8.68 -9.93 -4.23
N LEU A 106 -7.48 -9.42 -4.48
CA LEU A 106 -6.95 -8.22 -3.86
C LEU A 106 -7.06 -7.03 -4.82
N MET A 107 -7.62 -5.91 -4.35
CA MET A 107 -7.62 -4.63 -5.06
C MET A 107 -7.11 -3.52 -4.14
N SER A 108 -5.89 -3.03 -4.36
CA SER A 108 -5.22 -2.09 -3.45
C SER A 108 -4.59 -0.91 -4.17
N ASN A 109 -4.74 0.30 -3.58
CA ASN A 109 -3.89 1.44 -3.92
C ASN A 109 -2.55 1.25 -3.22
N THR A 110 -1.48 1.09 -3.99
CA THR A 110 -0.13 0.86 -3.47
C THR A 110 0.93 1.06 -4.56
N SER A 111 2.14 1.41 -4.15
CA SER A 111 3.28 1.60 -5.04
C SER A 111 3.96 0.28 -5.44
N HIS A 112 4.94 0.37 -6.32
CA HIS A 112 5.73 -0.78 -6.79
C HIS A 112 6.43 -1.57 -5.67
N ARG A 113 6.64 -0.99 -4.48
CA ARG A 113 7.15 -1.67 -3.29
C ARG A 113 6.30 -2.88 -2.87
N PHE A 114 5.01 -2.91 -3.27
CA PHE A 114 4.13 -4.05 -3.01
C PHE A 114 4.78 -5.38 -3.39
N ARG A 115 5.44 -5.46 -4.54
CA ARG A 115 6.07 -6.71 -5.03
C ARG A 115 7.19 -7.21 -4.11
N ALA A 116 7.83 -6.33 -3.34
CA ALA A 116 8.84 -6.70 -2.36
C ALA A 116 8.20 -7.20 -1.05
N PHE A 117 7.27 -6.43 -0.47
CA PHE A 117 6.73 -6.77 0.84
C PHE A 117 5.58 -7.77 0.84
N SER A 118 4.84 -7.92 -0.25
CA SER A 118 3.68 -8.83 -0.33
C SER A 118 4.01 -10.29 -0.04
N LYS A 119 5.24 -10.70 -0.30
CA LYS A 119 5.76 -12.03 0.00
C LYS A 119 5.72 -12.37 1.50
N ASN A 120 5.70 -11.35 2.35
CA ASN A 120 5.67 -11.47 3.81
C ASN A 120 4.24 -11.34 4.39
N ILE A 121 3.22 -11.29 3.52
CA ILE A 121 1.81 -11.21 3.92
C ILE A 121 1.14 -12.56 3.59
N PRO A 122 0.92 -13.44 4.57
CA PRO A 122 0.35 -14.78 4.32
C PRO A 122 -1.00 -14.70 3.60
N SER A 123 -1.84 -13.72 3.97
CA SER A 123 -3.16 -13.50 3.37
C SER A 123 -3.12 -13.29 1.84
N VAL A 124 -2.01 -12.79 1.29
CA VAL A 124 -1.85 -12.60 -0.16
C VAL A 124 -1.78 -13.96 -0.90
N GLY A 125 -1.31 -15.00 -0.23
CA GLY A 125 -1.24 -16.36 -0.78
C GLY A 125 -2.60 -17.00 -1.09
N TYR A 126 -3.69 -16.48 -0.50
CA TYR A 126 -5.06 -16.96 -0.77
C TYR A 126 -5.70 -16.32 -2.00
N MET A 127 -5.09 -15.29 -2.58
CA MET A 127 -5.69 -14.51 -3.67
C MET A 127 -5.57 -15.22 -5.02
N ASP A 128 -6.69 -15.40 -5.70
CA ASP A 128 -6.75 -15.92 -7.08
C ASP A 128 -6.31 -14.85 -8.10
N GLY A 129 -6.39 -13.57 -7.72
CA GLY A 129 -5.90 -12.47 -8.54
C GLY A 129 -5.59 -11.24 -7.70
N ILE A 130 -4.63 -10.46 -8.17
CA ILE A 130 -4.12 -9.26 -7.49
C ILE A 130 -4.12 -8.10 -8.48
N TRP A 131 -4.78 -7.02 -8.08
CA TRP A 131 -4.74 -5.74 -8.79
C TRP A 131 -4.12 -4.68 -7.87
N ILE A 132 -3.09 -4.00 -8.34
CA ILE A 132 -2.45 -2.89 -7.64
C ILE A 132 -2.39 -1.66 -8.54
N SER A 133 -2.68 -0.52 -7.97
CA SER A 133 -2.86 0.75 -8.69
C SER A 133 -1.64 1.17 -9.50
N CYS A 134 -0.42 1.02 -8.95
CA CYS A 134 0.80 1.44 -9.64
C CYS A 134 1.12 0.69 -10.94
N GLU A 135 0.56 -0.52 -11.13
CA GLU A 135 0.71 -1.29 -12.38
C GLU A 135 -0.37 -0.96 -13.42
N CYS A 136 -1.36 -0.18 -13.04
CA CYS A 136 -2.55 0.08 -13.84
C CYS A 136 -2.73 1.55 -14.18
N GLY A 137 -2.11 2.46 -13.43
CA GLY A 137 -2.23 3.90 -13.62
C GLY A 137 -3.52 4.51 -13.07
N TYR A 138 -4.39 3.71 -12.43
CA TYR A 138 -5.66 4.14 -11.83
C TYR A 138 -5.65 3.95 -10.33
N LEU A 139 -6.42 4.76 -9.61
CA LEU A 139 -6.59 4.68 -8.16
C LEU A 139 -8.05 4.43 -7.78
N LYS A 140 -8.30 3.65 -6.72
CA LYS A 140 -9.61 3.69 -6.07
C LYS A 140 -9.81 5.08 -5.46
N PRO A 141 -10.99 5.71 -5.58
CA PRO A 141 -12.26 5.20 -6.10
C PRO A 141 -12.56 5.57 -7.57
N GLU A 142 -11.55 5.80 -8.42
CA GLU A 142 -11.77 6.10 -9.84
C GLU A 142 -12.54 4.97 -10.52
N ARG A 143 -13.53 5.32 -11.35
CA ARG A 143 -14.33 4.32 -12.08
C ARG A 143 -13.46 3.41 -12.94
N GLU A 144 -12.44 3.96 -13.55
CA GLU A 144 -11.48 3.28 -14.43
C GLU A 144 -10.72 2.16 -13.68
N ALA A 145 -10.42 2.36 -12.40
CA ALA A 145 -9.80 1.35 -11.57
C ALA A 145 -10.65 0.09 -11.46
N TYR A 146 -11.96 0.24 -11.25
CA TYR A 146 -12.89 -0.90 -11.16
C TYR A 146 -13.10 -1.56 -12.51
N VAL A 147 -13.23 -0.78 -13.59
CA VAL A 147 -13.37 -1.33 -14.96
C VAL A 147 -12.14 -2.14 -15.33
N ASP A 148 -10.93 -1.62 -15.06
CA ASP A 148 -9.68 -2.35 -15.33
C ASP A 148 -9.54 -3.60 -14.46
N PHE A 149 -9.93 -3.50 -13.18
CA PHE A 149 -9.95 -4.65 -12.26
C PHE A 149 -10.81 -5.78 -12.79
N PHE A 150 -12.09 -5.53 -13.11
CA PHE A 150 -13.02 -6.57 -13.60
C PHE A 150 -12.53 -7.18 -14.91
N ARG A 151 -12.00 -6.35 -15.82
CA ARG A 151 -11.44 -6.83 -17.08
C ARG A 151 -10.24 -7.76 -16.86
N LYS A 152 -9.29 -7.39 -15.98
CA LYS A 152 -8.09 -8.18 -15.72
C LYS A 152 -8.38 -9.47 -14.97
N MET A 153 -9.31 -9.43 -14.03
CA MET A 153 -9.70 -10.60 -13.24
C MET A 153 -10.69 -11.51 -13.99
N LYS A 154 -11.25 -11.04 -15.11
CA LYS A 154 -12.25 -11.77 -15.95
C LYS A 154 -13.49 -12.16 -15.14
N ILE A 155 -13.99 -11.26 -14.32
CA ILE A 155 -15.16 -11.45 -13.45
C ILE A 155 -16.21 -10.36 -13.67
#